data_b88503a2dab0c67eb25e6a39d491551c
#
_entry.id   b88503a2dab0c67eb25e6a39d491551c
#
_cell.length_a   1.000
_cell.length_b   1.000
_cell.length_c   1.000
_cell.angle_alpha   90.00
_cell.angle_beta   90.00
_cell.angle_gamma   90.00
#
_symmetry.space_group_name_H-M   'P 1'
#
loop_
_entity.id
_entity.type
_entity.pdbx_description
1 polymer ?
#
loop_
_entity_poly.entity_id
_entity_poly.type
_entity_poly.pdbx_seq_one_letter_code
_entity_poly.pdbx_strand_id
1 'polypeptide(L)'
;MKKILITGASGFIGSFIVEEALKEGMETWAAVRHTSSHKYLQDKRIHFIELDLSSEEKLRDQLKGHTFDYVVHAAGVTKALHKEDFFRVNTDGTKNLVSVLIDLKMPIEKFVYMSSLSIFGAIREQQPYKEIEPTDTPQPNTAYGKSKLATERFLQSLGNQTSSPCGRLGGDFSFF
;
A
#
# COMPACT_ATOMS: atom_id res chain seq x y z
N MET A 1 6.66 -6.35 -21.15
CA MET A 1 5.61 -6.75 -20.19
C MET A 1 5.78 -5.88 -18.95
N LYS A 2 4.72 -5.28 -18.42
CA LYS A 2 4.79 -4.43 -17.22
C LYS A 2 4.92 -5.30 -15.97
N LYS A 3 5.75 -4.85 -15.02
CA LYS A 3 5.99 -5.54 -13.75
C LYS A 3 5.22 -4.85 -12.62
N ILE A 4 4.48 -5.63 -11.85
CA ILE A 4 3.72 -5.13 -10.71
C ILE A 4 4.17 -5.79 -9.40
N LEU A 5 4.43 -4.96 -8.39
CA LEU A 5 4.67 -5.40 -7.02
C LEU A 5 3.39 -5.21 -6.21
N ILE A 6 2.90 -6.26 -5.56
CA ILE A 6 1.70 -6.25 -4.74
C ILE A 6 2.09 -6.61 -3.31
N THR A 7 2.03 -5.66 -2.38
CA THR A 7 2.22 -5.94 -0.95
C THR A 7 0.90 -6.32 -0.31
N GLY A 8 0.96 -7.14 0.76
CA GLY A 8 -0.25 -7.69 1.34
C GLY A 8 -0.95 -8.73 0.44
N ALA A 9 -0.22 -9.26 -0.54
CA ALA A 9 -0.70 -10.21 -1.56
C ALA A 9 -1.37 -11.45 -0.96
N SER A 10 -0.90 -11.94 0.19
CA SER A 10 -1.49 -13.10 0.88
C SER A 10 -2.79 -12.81 1.64
N GLY A 11 -3.19 -11.52 1.73
CA GLY A 11 -4.46 -11.11 2.32
C GLY A 11 -5.64 -11.27 1.35
N PHE A 12 -6.87 -11.10 1.88
CA PHE A 12 -8.09 -11.25 1.09
C PHE A 12 -8.11 -10.34 -0.15
N ILE A 13 -7.99 -9.03 0.02
CA ILE A 13 -8.00 -8.08 -1.11
C ILE A 13 -6.75 -8.29 -1.99
N GLY A 14 -5.58 -8.45 -1.38
CA GLY A 14 -4.32 -8.59 -2.12
C GLY A 14 -4.32 -9.80 -3.06
N SER A 15 -4.93 -10.92 -2.67
CA SER A 15 -5.01 -12.11 -3.53
C SER A 15 -5.88 -11.88 -4.78
N PHE A 16 -6.98 -11.14 -4.68
CA PHE A 16 -7.77 -10.75 -5.86
C PHE A 16 -7.01 -9.80 -6.78
N ILE A 17 -6.22 -8.87 -6.22
CA ILE A 17 -5.38 -7.98 -7.03
C ILE A 17 -4.31 -8.78 -7.78
N VAL A 18 -3.70 -9.79 -7.14
CA VAL A 18 -2.76 -10.71 -7.80
C VAL A 18 -3.43 -11.44 -8.96
N GLU A 19 -4.61 -11.99 -8.73
CA GLU A 19 -5.37 -12.70 -9.76
C GLU A 19 -5.67 -11.79 -10.95
N GLU A 20 -6.13 -10.57 -10.69
CA GLU A 20 -6.43 -9.61 -11.77
C GLU A 20 -5.19 -9.17 -12.54
N ALA A 21 -4.08 -8.90 -11.85
CA ALA A 21 -2.81 -8.58 -12.50
C ALA A 21 -2.31 -9.69 -13.45
N LEU A 22 -2.51 -10.96 -13.06
CA LEU A 22 -2.21 -12.11 -13.91
C LEU A 22 -3.13 -12.23 -15.13
N LYS A 23 -4.42 -11.87 -14.99
CA LYS A 23 -5.37 -11.84 -16.12
C LYS A 23 -5.00 -10.76 -17.12
N GLU A 24 -4.57 -9.59 -16.64
CA GLU A 24 -4.06 -8.49 -17.44
C GLU A 24 -2.68 -8.74 -18.07
N GLY A 25 -2.11 -9.92 -17.86
CA GLY A 25 -0.83 -10.33 -18.45
C GLY A 25 0.38 -9.61 -17.88
N MET A 26 0.30 -9.10 -16.65
CA MET A 26 1.44 -8.46 -15.99
C MET A 26 2.41 -9.49 -15.38
N GLU A 27 3.69 -9.18 -15.36
CA GLU A 27 4.67 -9.91 -14.56
C GLU A 27 4.42 -9.60 -13.07
N THR A 28 3.75 -10.52 -12.38
CA THR A 28 3.15 -10.28 -11.08
C THR A 28 4.05 -10.78 -9.94
N TRP A 29 4.43 -9.86 -9.07
CA TRP A 29 5.26 -10.09 -7.90
C TRP A 29 4.45 -9.93 -6.62
N ALA A 30 4.25 -11.01 -5.89
CA ALA A 30 3.56 -11.05 -4.62
C ALA A 30 4.56 -10.85 -3.47
N ALA A 31 4.49 -9.70 -2.81
CA ALA A 31 5.28 -9.46 -1.62
C ALA A 31 4.61 -10.13 -0.41
N VAL A 32 5.35 -11.01 0.22
CA VAL A 32 4.92 -11.82 1.37
C VAL A 32 5.89 -11.67 2.54
N ARG A 33 5.45 -12.00 3.74
CA ARG A 33 6.33 -12.19 4.89
C ARG A 33 6.71 -13.66 4.98
N HIS A 34 7.82 -14.00 5.59
CA HIS A 34 8.25 -15.38 5.82
C HIS A 34 7.14 -16.29 6.39
N THR A 35 6.27 -15.74 7.23
CA THR A 35 5.15 -16.46 7.87
C THR A 35 3.84 -16.42 7.10
N SER A 36 3.82 -15.83 5.90
CA SER A 36 2.58 -15.68 5.13
C SER A 36 2.07 -17.01 4.59
N SER A 37 0.75 -17.23 4.67
CA SER A 37 0.10 -18.34 3.99
C SER A 37 0.00 -18.05 2.50
N HIS A 38 0.33 -19.01 1.67
CA HIS A 38 0.18 -18.92 0.22
C HIS A 38 -1.13 -19.56 -0.28
N LYS A 39 -2.10 -19.78 0.60
CA LYS A 39 -3.35 -20.51 0.29
C LYS A 39 -4.08 -19.95 -0.94
N TYR A 40 -4.05 -18.64 -1.14
CA TYR A 40 -4.71 -17.94 -2.25
C TYR A 40 -3.75 -17.56 -3.39
N LEU A 41 -2.48 -17.96 -3.32
CA LEU A 41 -1.43 -17.60 -4.25
C LEU A 41 -0.85 -18.88 -4.91
N GLN A 42 -1.74 -19.62 -5.61
CA GLN A 42 -1.39 -20.96 -6.16
C GLN A 42 -1.00 -20.93 -7.64
N ASP A 43 -1.20 -19.84 -8.36
CA ASP A 43 -0.85 -19.73 -9.77
C ASP A 43 0.68 -19.73 -9.93
N LYS A 44 1.18 -20.59 -10.78
CA LYS A 44 2.63 -20.78 -11.02
C LYS A 44 3.32 -19.57 -11.68
N ARG A 45 2.54 -18.63 -12.21
CA ARG A 45 3.06 -17.40 -12.82
C ARG A 45 3.40 -16.31 -11.77
N ILE A 46 3.02 -16.53 -10.52
CA ILE A 46 3.31 -15.59 -9.43
C ILE A 46 4.80 -15.69 -9.07
N HIS A 47 5.49 -14.56 -9.11
CA HIS A 47 6.80 -14.40 -8.52
C HIS A 47 6.65 -13.98 -7.05
N PHE A 48 7.40 -14.61 -6.16
CA PHE A 48 7.37 -14.27 -4.75
C PHE A 48 8.60 -13.45 -4.37
N ILE A 49 8.39 -12.44 -3.53
CA ILE A 49 9.46 -11.68 -2.90
C ILE A 49 9.15 -11.52 -1.40
N GLU A 50 10.12 -11.78 -0.55
CA GLU A 50 9.96 -11.54 0.88
C GLU A 50 10.30 -10.08 1.19
N LEU A 51 9.36 -9.34 1.83
CA LEU A 51 9.56 -7.96 2.22
C LEU A 51 9.23 -7.75 3.71
N ASP A 52 10.17 -7.13 4.42
CA ASP A 52 9.99 -6.69 5.80
C ASP A 52 9.78 -5.16 5.85
N LEU A 53 8.53 -4.74 5.84
CA LEU A 53 8.15 -3.32 5.85
C LEU A 53 8.56 -2.59 7.15
N SER A 54 9.00 -3.29 8.18
CA SER A 54 9.41 -2.68 9.45
C SER A 54 10.84 -2.11 9.43
N SER A 55 11.63 -2.39 8.40
CA SER A 55 13.05 -1.99 8.30
C SER A 55 13.40 -1.52 6.89
N GLU A 56 13.82 -0.26 6.75
CA GLU A 56 14.31 0.29 5.48
C GLU A 56 15.57 -0.45 4.99
N GLU A 57 16.46 -0.82 5.91
CA GLU A 57 17.68 -1.55 5.57
C GLU A 57 17.37 -2.89 4.90
N LYS A 58 16.50 -3.68 5.52
CA LYS A 58 16.08 -4.97 4.96
C LYS A 58 15.33 -4.79 3.65
N LEU A 59 14.40 -3.81 3.57
CA LEU A 59 13.69 -3.49 2.34
C LEU A 59 14.63 -3.14 1.19
N ARG A 60 15.68 -2.34 1.47
CA ARG A 60 16.68 -1.96 0.47
C ARG A 60 17.42 -3.18 -0.05
N ASP A 61 17.84 -4.09 0.82
CA ASP A 61 18.52 -5.32 0.41
C ASP A 61 17.59 -6.26 -0.38
N GLN A 62 16.33 -6.39 0.07
CA GLN A 62 15.33 -7.25 -0.55
C GLN A 62 14.86 -6.73 -1.93
N LEU A 63 14.83 -5.41 -2.13
CA LEU A 63 14.41 -4.78 -3.39
C LEU A 63 15.59 -4.51 -4.34
N LYS A 64 16.82 -4.67 -3.87
CA LYS A 64 18.03 -4.43 -4.67
C LYS A 64 18.07 -5.36 -5.89
N GLY A 65 18.27 -4.77 -7.06
CA GLY A 65 18.31 -5.51 -8.32
C GLY A 65 16.94 -5.82 -8.95
N HIS A 66 15.86 -5.47 -8.25
CA HIS A 66 14.51 -5.51 -8.81
C HIS A 66 14.10 -4.18 -9.42
N THR A 67 13.20 -4.23 -10.40
CA THR A 67 12.54 -3.05 -10.98
C THR A 67 11.07 -3.35 -11.15
N PHE A 68 10.22 -2.34 -10.85
CA PHE A 68 8.77 -2.45 -10.99
C PHE A 68 8.23 -1.21 -11.68
N ASP A 69 7.24 -1.41 -12.56
CA ASP A 69 6.48 -0.32 -13.19
C ASP A 69 5.34 0.15 -12.29
N TYR A 70 4.69 -0.80 -11.61
CA TYR A 70 3.54 -0.53 -10.74
C TYR A 70 3.74 -1.11 -9.35
N VAL A 71 3.21 -0.40 -8.34
CA VAL A 71 3.15 -0.90 -6.97
C VAL A 71 1.71 -0.76 -6.46
N VAL A 72 1.14 -1.87 -5.97
CA VAL A 72 -0.12 -1.85 -5.21
C VAL A 72 0.19 -2.20 -3.76
N HIS A 73 0.03 -1.22 -2.89
CA HIS A 73 0.31 -1.37 -1.46
C HIS A 73 -0.98 -1.67 -0.69
N ALA A 74 -1.30 -2.97 -0.56
CA ALA A 74 -2.44 -3.47 0.19
C ALA A 74 -2.05 -4.07 1.55
N ALA A 75 -0.76 -4.03 1.91
CA ALA A 75 -0.32 -4.46 3.23
C ALA A 75 -0.84 -3.54 4.32
N GLY A 76 -1.28 -4.14 5.42
CA GLY A 76 -1.75 -3.40 6.58
C GLY A 76 -2.39 -4.33 7.60
N VAL A 77 -2.61 -3.81 8.81
CA VAL A 77 -3.34 -4.51 9.87
C VAL A 77 -4.66 -3.79 10.14
N THR A 78 -5.74 -4.57 10.23
CA THR A 78 -7.10 -4.09 10.56
C THR A 78 -7.47 -4.41 12.01
N LYS A 79 -6.65 -5.23 12.69
CA LYS A 79 -6.78 -5.59 14.11
C LYS A 79 -5.41 -5.53 14.75
N ALA A 80 -5.32 -4.94 15.93
CA ALA A 80 -4.12 -4.86 16.74
C ALA A 80 -4.50 -4.76 18.22
N LEU A 81 -3.59 -5.21 19.11
CA LEU A 81 -3.78 -5.11 20.56
C LEU A 81 -3.59 -3.68 21.06
N HIS A 82 -2.62 -2.97 20.49
CA HIS A 82 -2.29 -1.60 20.87
C HIS A 82 -2.58 -0.64 19.72
N LYS A 83 -3.01 0.58 20.04
CA LYS A 83 -3.32 1.62 19.04
C LYS A 83 -2.09 2.02 18.20
N GLU A 84 -0.93 1.99 18.81
CA GLU A 84 0.37 2.33 18.21
C GLU A 84 0.76 1.35 17.10
N ASP A 85 0.34 0.09 17.21
CA ASP A 85 0.62 -0.94 16.20
C ASP A 85 -0.01 -0.62 14.85
N PHE A 86 -1.18 0.04 14.84
CA PHE A 86 -1.79 0.49 13.58
C PHE A 86 -0.89 1.50 12.87
N PHE A 87 -0.32 2.46 13.59
CA PHE A 87 0.57 3.45 12.99
C PHE A 87 1.90 2.84 12.57
N ARG A 88 2.49 2.02 13.44
CA ARG A 88 3.75 1.34 13.14
C ARG A 88 3.66 0.49 11.87
N VAL A 89 2.57 -0.28 11.70
CA VAL A 89 2.43 -1.16 10.54
C VAL A 89 1.88 -0.42 9.32
N ASN A 90 0.77 0.33 9.47
CA ASN A 90 0.09 0.92 8.31
C ASN A 90 0.78 2.20 7.84
N THR A 91 1.27 3.04 8.77
CA THR A 91 1.86 4.33 8.41
C THR A 91 3.37 4.23 8.23
N ASP A 92 4.09 3.74 9.25
CA ASP A 92 5.56 3.73 9.19
C ASP A 92 6.05 2.67 8.20
N GLY A 93 5.38 1.51 8.13
CA GLY A 93 5.69 0.50 7.11
C GLY A 93 5.51 1.01 5.68
N THR A 94 4.49 1.84 5.42
CA THR A 94 4.32 2.49 4.11
C THR A 94 5.40 3.53 3.85
N LYS A 95 5.76 4.34 4.87
CA LYS A 95 6.85 5.31 4.76
C LYS A 95 8.17 4.63 4.39
N ASN A 96 8.52 3.55 5.10
CA ASN A 96 9.73 2.78 4.84
C ASN A 96 9.76 2.27 3.39
N LEU A 97 8.65 1.67 2.92
CA LEU A 97 8.57 1.18 1.55
C LEU A 97 8.81 2.31 0.54
N VAL A 98 8.09 3.42 0.67
CA VAL A 98 8.17 4.54 -0.26
C VAL A 98 9.56 5.19 -0.22
N SER A 99 10.14 5.39 0.98
CA SER A 99 11.52 5.89 1.15
C SER A 99 12.52 5.05 0.35
N VAL A 100 12.45 3.73 0.51
CA VAL A 100 13.36 2.81 -0.18
C VAL A 100 13.14 2.78 -1.69
N LEU A 101 11.88 2.81 -2.16
CA LEU A 101 11.60 2.88 -3.60
C LEU A 101 12.20 4.15 -4.24
N ILE A 102 12.14 5.27 -3.53
CA ILE A 102 12.73 6.54 -3.96
C ILE A 102 14.27 6.48 -3.97
N ASP A 103 14.87 5.99 -2.87
CA ASP A 103 16.33 5.87 -2.73
C ASP A 103 16.93 4.98 -3.82
N LEU A 104 16.24 3.89 -4.17
CA LEU A 104 16.62 2.98 -5.24
C LEU A 104 16.30 3.54 -6.64
N LYS A 105 15.69 4.74 -6.73
CA LYS A 105 15.25 5.35 -7.99
C LYS A 105 14.41 4.41 -8.84
N MET A 106 13.50 3.68 -8.17
CA MET A 106 12.64 2.69 -8.82
C MET A 106 11.78 3.39 -9.89
N PRO A 107 11.69 2.86 -11.13
CA PRO A 107 10.97 3.51 -12.23
C PRO A 107 9.44 3.29 -12.11
N ILE A 108 8.86 3.66 -10.98
CA ILE A 108 7.42 3.46 -10.70
C ILE A 108 6.61 4.45 -11.52
N GLU A 109 5.72 3.92 -12.37
CA GLU A 109 4.75 4.72 -13.14
C GLU A 109 3.49 5.03 -12.33
N LYS A 110 3.08 4.10 -11.47
CA LYS A 110 1.91 4.27 -10.60
C LYS A 110 2.08 3.54 -9.27
N PHE A 111 1.80 4.26 -8.20
CA PHE A 111 1.71 3.72 -6.84
C PHE A 111 0.25 3.80 -6.37
N VAL A 112 -0.35 2.64 -6.07
CA VAL A 112 -1.73 2.54 -5.58
C VAL A 112 -1.70 2.14 -4.11
N TYR A 113 -2.34 2.95 -3.26
CA TYR A 113 -2.48 2.69 -1.83
C TYR A 113 -3.90 2.24 -1.50
N MET A 114 -4.04 1.08 -0.87
CA MET A 114 -5.33 0.61 -0.36
C MET A 114 -5.65 1.31 0.97
N SER A 115 -6.48 2.34 0.88
CA SER A 115 -6.97 3.06 2.04
C SER A 115 -8.20 2.40 2.68
N SER A 116 -9.08 3.17 3.28
CA SER A 116 -10.30 2.65 3.91
C SER A 116 -11.32 3.76 4.10
N LEU A 117 -12.59 3.46 3.92
CA LEU A 117 -13.69 4.36 4.30
C LEU A 117 -13.70 4.71 5.80
N SER A 118 -12.98 3.95 6.63
CA SER A 118 -12.80 4.27 8.06
C SER A 118 -12.11 5.62 8.32
N ILE A 119 -11.51 6.24 7.29
CA ILE A 119 -10.97 7.61 7.40
C ILE A 119 -12.07 8.65 7.64
N PHE A 120 -13.31 8.38 7.23
CA PHE A 120 -14.44 9.27 7.42
C PHE A 120 -15.13 9.08 8.79
N GLY A 121 -14.81 7.99 9.51
CA GLY A 121 -15.33 7.73 10.85
C GLY A 121 -16.85 7.61 10.88
N ALA A 122 -17.42 7.96 12.04
CA ALA A 122 -18.85 7.92 12.31
C ALA A 122 -19.61 9.20 11.88
N ILE A 123 -19.07 9.97 10.98
CA ILE A 123 -19.65 11.24 10.51
C ILE A 123 -21.10 11.09 10.03
N ARG A 124 -21.51 9.87 9.74
CA ARG A 124 -22.83 9.52 9.19
C ARG A 124 -23.85 9.05 10.23
N GLU A 125 -23.47 8.94 11.50
CA GLU A 125 -24.40 8.48 12.56
C GLU A 125 -25.61 9.43 12.71
N GLN A 126 -25.41 10.72 12.47
CA GLN A 126 -26.49 11.73 12.53
C GLN A 126 -27.34 11.79 11.26
N GLN A 127 -26.87 11.24 10.17
CA GLN A 127 -27.55 11.18 8.88
C GLN A 127 -27.35 9.80 8.27
N PRO A 128 -27.97 8.74 8.85
CA PRO A 128 -27.91 7.40 8.28
C PRO A 128 -28.39 7.48 6.82
N TYR A 129 -27.82 6.73 5.93
CA TYR A 129 -28.16 6.67 4.50
C TYR A 129 -27.53 7.78 3.62
N LYS A 130 -26.83 8.77 4.18
CA LYS A 130 -26.05 9.67 3.31
C LYS A 130 -24.79 8.97 2.81
N GLU A 131 -24.60 8.90 1.51
CA GLU A 131 -23.39 8.34 0.89
C GLU A 131 -22.16 9.17 1.21
N ILE A 132 -20.98 8.53 1.25
CA ILE A 132 -19.70 9.21 1.38
C ILE A 132 -19.33 9.76 0.01
N GLU A 133 -19.09 11.05 -0.06
CA GLU A 133 -18.69 11.74 -1.27
C GLU A 133 -17.20 12.08 -1.25
N PRO A 134 -16.54 12.23 -2.42
CA PRO A 134 -15.12 12.61 -2.50
C PRO A 134 -14.79 13.94 -1.82
N THR A 135 -15.80 14.82 -1.67
CA THR A 135 -15.69 16.14 -1.04
C THR A 135 -15.82 16.12 0.47
N ASP A 136 -16.19 14.98 1.05
CA ASP A 136 -16.36 14.87 2.49
C ASP A 136 -15.02 15.00 3.22
N THR A 137 -15.03 15.70 4.33
CA THR A 137 -13.82 15.86 5.17
C THR A 137 -13.58 14.61 6.01
N PRO A 138 -12.40 13.97 5.91
CA PRO A 138 -12.07 12.82 6.74
C PRO A 138 -12.05 13.14 8.23
N GLN A 139 -12.76 12.34 9.04
CA GLN A 139 -12.86 12.49 10.50
C GLN A 139 -12.80 11.11 11.19
N PRO A 140 -11.64 10.41 11.15
CA PRO A 140 -11.53 9.07 11.69
C PRO A 140 -11.69 9.04 13.20
N ASN A 141 -12.55 8.16 13.70
CA ASN A 141 -12.80 7.95 15.14
C ASN A 141 -12.08 6.70 15.69
N THR A 142 -11.47 5.89 14.83
CA THR A 142 -10.70 4.70 15.23
C THR A 142 -9.20 4.88 15.00
N ALA A 143 -8.36 4.16 15.76
CA ALA A 143 -6.90 4.16 15.53
C ALA A 143 -6.52 3.64 14.14
N TYR A 144 -7.26 2.64 13.64
CA TYR A 144 -7.13 2.14 12.28
C TYR A 144 -7.39 3.25 11.25
N GLY A 145 -8.56 3.89 11.31
CA GLY A 145 -8.90 4.99 10.39
C GLY A 145 -7.89 6.15 10.45
N LYS A 146 -7.43 6.51 11.67
CA LYS A 146 -6.39 7.53 11.88
C LYS A 146 -5.07 7.15 11.22
N SER A 147 -4.64 5.88 11.33
CA SER A 147 -3.41 5.40 10.69
C SER A 147 -3.52 5.43 9.16
N LYS A 148 -4.69 5.05 8.60
CA LYS A 148 -4.93 5.12 7.15
C LYS A 148 -4.89 6.56 6.64
N LEU A 149 -5.57 7.49 7.31
CA LEU A 149 -5.56 8.91 6.96
C LEU A 149 -4.15 9.53 7.08
N ALA A 150 -3.39 9.18 8.12
CA ALA A 150 -2.02 9.65 8.27
C ALA A 150 -1.14 9.21 7.10
N THR A 151 -1.35 7.99 6.61
CA THR A 151 -0.64 7.47 5.43
C THR A 151 -1.05 8.22 4.15
N GLU A 152 -2.34 8.46 3.92
CA GLU A 152 -2.79 9.25 2.76
C GLU A 152 -2.16 10.64 2.74
N ARG A 153 -2.19 11.34 3.88
CA ARG A 153 -1.58 12.68 4.00
C ARG A 153 -0.10 12.66 3.72
N PHE A 154 0.62 11.63 4.19
CA PHE A 154 2.03 11.46 3.86
C PHE A 154 2.22 11.30 2.36
N LEU A 155 1.49 10.39 1.70
CA LEU A 155 1.60 10.17 0.25
C LEU A 155 1.24 11.42 -0.56
N GLN A 156 0.17 12.12 -0.18
CA GLN A 156 -0.23 13.40 -0.81
C GLN A 156 0.86 14.46 -0.67
N SER A 157 1.55 14.52 0.48
CA SER A 157 2.66 15.48 0.68
C SER A 157 3.83 15.24 -0.26
N LEU A 158 4.06 14.01 -0.69
CA LEU A 158 5.09 13.65 -1.67
C LEU A 158 4.69 14.07 -3.09
N GLY A 159 3.43 13.90 -3.48
CA GLY A 159 2.92 14.28 -4.80
C GLY A 159 2.95 15.79 -5.04
N ASN A 160 2.81 16.61 -3.98
CA ASN A 160 2.83 18.07 -4.07
C ASN A 160 4.25 18.68 -4.12
N GLN A 161 5.29 17.87 -3.92
CA GLN A 161 6.69 18.33 -3.96
C GLN A 161 7.29 18.14 -5.36
N THR A 162 6.87 18.97 -6.32
CA THR A 162 7.34 18.93 -7.73
C THR A 162 8.86 19.14 -7.92
N SER A 163 9.59 19.57 -6.89
CA SER A 163 11.04 19.79 -6.89
C SER A 163 11.85 18.78 -6.07
N SER A 164 11.20 17.82 -5.42
CA SER A 164 11.88 16.77 -4.66
C SER A 164 12.32 15.60 -5.57
N PRO A 165 13.41 14.87 -5.22
CA PRO A 165 13.72 13.58 -5.85
C PRO A 165 12.54 12.60 -5.86
N CYS A 166 11.55 12.79 -4.95
CA CYS A 166 10.28 12.08 -4.90
C CYS A 166 9.32 12.40 -6.05
N GLY A 167 9.41 13.56 -6.68
CA GLY A 167 8.68 13.89 -7.91
C GLY A 167 9.07 13.01 -9.10
N ARG A 168 9.97 12.08 -8.88
CA ARG A 168 10.38 11.04 -9.83
C ARG A 168 9.77 9.66 -9.57
N LEU A 169 8.96 9.46 -8.53
CA LEU A 169 7.89 8.48 -8.62
C LEU A 169 6.85 9.16 -9.52
N GLY A 170 7.09 9.14 -10.84
CA GLY A 170 6.27 9.84 -11.85
C GLY A 170 4.84 9.32 -11.94
N GLY A 171 4.30 8.78 -10.88
CA GLY A 171 3.04 8.13 -10.81
C GLY A 171 2.02 8.91 -10.01
N ASP A 172 0.83 9.00 -10.55
CA ASP A 172 -0.36 9.35 -9.80
C ASP A 172 -0.50 8.43 -8.59
N PHE A 173 -0.54 9.02 -7.39
CA PHE A 173 -0.98 8.29 -6.21
C PHE A 173 -2.49 8.14 -6.28
N SER A 174 -2.98 6.90 -6.40
CA SER A 174 -4.40 6.59 -6.35
C SER A 174 -4.74 5.96 -5.01
N PHE A 175 -5.85 6.40 -4.42
CA PHE A 175 -6.37 5.89 -3.15
C PHE A 175 -7.66 5.12 -3.42
N PHE A 176 -7.77 3.89 -2.90
CA PHE A 176 -8.94 3.03 -2.98
C PHE A 176 -9.27 2.44 -1.61
#